data_093d9b3f8ad03d324cf95305b8b9cd4b
#
_entry.id   093d9b3f8ad03d324cf95305b8b9cd4b
#
_cell.length_a   1.000
_cell.length_b   1.000
_cell.length_c   1.000
_cell.angle_alpha   90.00
_cell.angle_beta   90.00
_cell.angle_gamma   90.00
#
_symmetry.space_group_name_H-M   'P 1'
#
loop_
_entity.id
_entity.type
_entity.pdbx_description
1 polymer ?
#
loop_
_entity_poly.entity_id
_entity_poly.type
_entity_poly.pdbx_seq_one_letter_code
_entity_poly.pdbx_strand_id
1 'polypeptide(L)'
;QAPGEFDITFDQTASPAPARRALAEVIDNSRVDIQATAGGYTDKTRIIFRSNSSVRYEAGRDASKFITATAPIQMYFIDVDNVNCAQMVRPAGEDNIRLGYMLRNAGDITIEMPVYAGDYELYDALTDKSYDLYETVTINSQAGTFNNRLSLRPIKKVTTAIDNTTVGETTKLIINGQLFLIRDGKTFTVQGTQIK
;
A
#
# COMPACT_ATOMS: atom_id res chain seq x y z
N GLN A 1 23.50 -34.00 -42.67
CA GLN A 1 23.75 -32.82 -41.78
C GLN A 1 22.86 -32.95 -40.58
N ALA A 2 23.48 -33.04 -39.39
CA ALA A 2 22.75 -33.06 -38.10
C ALA A 2 22.28 -31.63 -37.78
N PRO A 3 21.08 -31.46 -37.18
CA PRO A 3 20.63 -30.15 -36.73
C PRO A 3 21.50 -29.67 -35.56
N GLY A 4 21.95 -28.40 -35.66
CA GLY A 4 22.81 -27.79 -34.66
C GLY A 4 22.11 -27.66 -33.30
N GLU A 5 22.84 -28.06 -32.30
CA GLU A 5 22.49 -27.88 -30.89
C GLU A 5 22.64 -26.41 -30.53
N PHE A 6 21.55 -25.76 -30.06
CA PHE A 6 21.58 -24.39 -29.52
C PHE A 6 21.74 -24.46 -28.01
N ASP A 7 22.92 -24.10 -27.55
CA ASP A 7 23.17 -23.93 -26.11
C ASP A 7 22.58 -22.58 -25.66
N ILE A 8 21.52 -22.63 -24.89
CA ILE A 8 20.94 -21.46 -24.25
C ILE A 8 21.54 -21.34 -22.86
N THR A 9 22.57 -20.55 -22.71
CA THR A 9 23.12 -20.16 -21.40
C THR A 9 22.26 -19.08 -20.80
N PHE A 10 21.51 -19.42 -19.72
CA PHE A 10 20.87 -18.43 -18.87
C PHE A 10 21.92 -17.83 -17.94
N ASP A 11 22.34 -16.61 -18.20
CA ASP A 11 23.17 -15.84 -17.30
C ASP A 11 22.30 -15.36 -16.12
N GLN A 12 22.32 -16.08 -15.00
CA GLN A 12 21.71 -15.66 -13.76
C GLN A 12 22.62 -14.64 -13.06
N THR A 13 22.76 -13.45 -13.64
CA THR A 13 23.16 -12.30 -12.83
C THR A 13 22.04 -12.01 -11.88
N ALA A 14 22.28 -12.25 -10.59
CA ALA A 14 21.35 -11.94 -9.52
C ALA A 14 20.84 -10.50 -9.68
N SER A 15 19.56 -10.37 -10.00
CA SER A 15 18.91 -9.05 -10.00
C SER A 15 19.10 -8.44 -8.61
N PRO A 16 19.69 -7.26 -8.49
CA PRO A 16 19.80 -6.61 -7.20
C PRO A 16 18.41 -6.49 -6.61
N ALA A 17 18.26 -6.89 -5.34
CA ALA A 17 17.01 -6.71 -4.60
C ALA A 17 16.48 -5.30 -4.85
N PRO A 18 15.18 -5.12 -5.13
CA PRO A 18 14.65 -3.81 -5.45
C PRO A 18 14.99 -2.87 -4.30
N ALA A 19 15.88 -1.91 -4.54
CA ALA A 19 16.14 -0.82 -3.63
C ALA A 19 14.77 -0.21 -3.30
N ARG A 20 14.41 -0.14 -2.01
CA ARG A 20 13.20 0.55 -1.55
C ARG A 20 13.25 1.95 -2.15
N ARG A 21 12.44 2.17 -3.18
CA ARG A 21 12.34 3.48 -3.84
C ARG A 21 11.95 4.50 -2.79
N ALA A 22 12.79 5.51 -2.64
CA ALA A 22 12.41 6.79 -2.06
C ALA A 22 11.14 7.25 -2.76
N LEU A 23 10.15 7.77 -1.97
CA LEU A 23 8.86 8.36 -2.38
C LEU A 23 8.63 8.23 -3.90
N ALA A 24 8.01 7.13 -4.31
CA ALA A 24 7.71 6.95 -5.71
C ALA A 24 6.87 8.16 -6.12
N GLU A 25 7.32 8.91 -7.14
CA GLU A 25 6.40 9.64 -7.98
C GLU A 25 5.19 8.74 -8.16
N VAL A 26 4.03 9.28 -7.82
CA VAL A 26 2.76 8.57 -7.98
C VAL A 26 2.73 8.11 -9.43
N ILE A 27 2.93 6.82 -9.65
CA ILE A 27 2.88 6.28 -11.00
C ILE A 27 1.46 6.48 -11.46
N ASP A 28 1.27 7.41 -12.38
CA ASP A 28 0.00 7.64 -13.03
C ASP A 28 -0.49 6.27 -13.56
N ASN A 29 -1.69 5.82 -13.12
CA ASN A 29 -2.28 4.49 -13.30
C ASN A 29 -1.86 3.38 -12.29
N SER A 30 -1.27 3.70 -11.15
CA SER A 30 -1.19 2.71 -10.07
C SER A 30 -2.61 2.30 -9.63
N ARG A 31 -2.79 1.04 -9.23
CA ARG A 31 -4.11 0.54 -8.84
C ARG A 31 -4.04 -0.43 -7.65
N VAL A 32 -5.17 -0.52 -6.96
CA VAL A 32 -5.43 -1.54 -5.95
C VAL A 32 -6.71 -2.28 -6.32
N ASP A 33 -6.60 -3.58 -6.52
CA ASP A 33 -7.74 -4.48 -6.68
C ASP A 33 -7.98 -5.20 -5.35
N ILE A 34 -9.20 -5.13 -4.84
CA ILE A 34 -9.60 -5.78 -3.59
C ILE A 34 -10.58 -6.91 -3.90
N GLN A 35 -10.35 -8.08 -3.31
CA GLN A 35 -11.28 -9.20 -3.28
C GLN A 35 -11.78 -9.41 -1.86
N ALA A 36 -13.08 -9.63 -1.70
CA ALA A 36 -13.67 -10.02 -0.43
C ALA A 36 -14.43 -11.33 -0.60
N THR A 37 -14.14 -12.33 0.23
CA THR A 37 -14.77 -13.65 0.19
C THR A 37 -15.52 -13.90 1.48
N ALA A 38 -16.80 -14.26 1.37
CA ALA A 38 -17.64 -14.72 2.48
C ALA A 38 -18.72 -15.67 1.96
N GLY A 39 -19.08 -16.70 2.73
CA GLY A 39 -20.11 -17.67 2.36
C GLY A 39 -19.84 -18.40 1.04
N GLY A 40 -18.58 -18.64 0.68
CA GLY A 40 -18.17 -19.29 -0.56
C GLY A 40 -18.31 -18.41 -1.83
N TYR A 41 -18.57 -17.13 -1.66
CA TYR A 41 -18.70 -16.16 -2.74
C TYR A 41 -17.61 -15.09 -2.65
N THR A 42 -17.05 -14.70 -3.79
CA THR A 42 -16.03 -13.64 -3.88
C THR A 42 -16.55 -12.48 -4.70
N ASP A 43 -16.47 -11.29 -4.14
CA ASP A 43 -16.74 -10.03 -4.83
C ASP A 43 -15.46 -9.21 -4.98
N LYS A 44 -15.45 -8.29 -5.96
CA LYS A 44 -14.28 -7.47 -6.30
C LYS A 44 -14.63 -6.01 -6.44
N THR A 45 -13.69 -5.17 -6.04
CA THR A 45 -13.73 -3.73 -6.29
C THR A 45 -12.34 -3.22 -6.62
N ARG A 46 -12.23 -2.04 -7.22
CA ARG A 46 -10.97 -1.49 -7.72
C ARG A 46 -10.88 0.01 -7.50
N ILE A 47 -9.68 0.49 -7.13
CA ILE A 47 -9.32 1.90 -7.25
C ILE A 47 -8.10 2.07 -8.16
N ILE A 48 -8.12 3.11 -8.98
CA ILE A 48 -7.05 3.50 -9.89
C ILE A 48 -6.63 4.92 -9.52
N PHE A 49 -5.34 5.15 -9.34
CA PHE A 49 -4.81 6.47 -9.02
C PHE A 49 -4.34 7.20 -10.27
N ARG A 50 -4.83 8.44 -10.45
CA ARG A 50 -4.44 9.32 -11.55
C ARG A 50 -4.35 10.76 -11.06
N SER A 51 -3.29 11.46 -11.45
CA SER A 51 -3.04 12.85 -11.04
C SER A 51 -4.12 13.84 -11.47
N ASN A 52 -4.79 13.58 -12.61
CA ASN A 52 -5.82 14.45 -13.20
C ASN A 52 -7.24 13.97 -12.95
N SER A 53 -7.49 13.23 -11.88
CA SER A 53 -8.83 12.76 -11.51
C SER A 53 -9.45 13.62 -10.41
N SER A 54 -10.78 13.54 -10.30
CA SER A 54 -11.58 14.18 -9.26
C SER A 54 -11.76 13.27 -8.05
N VAL A 55 -12.04 13.85 -6.89
CA VAL A 55 -12.51 13.12 -5.71
C VAL A 55 -14.00 12.77 -5.78
N ARG A 56 -14.72 13.35 -6.74
CA ARG A 56 -16.15 13.11 -7.01
C ARG A 56 -16.33 12.07 -8.10
N TYR A 57 -17.50 11.48 -8.13
CA TYR A 57 -17.88 10.53 -9.19
C TYR A 57 -17.79 11.17 -10.58
N GLU A 58 -17.03 10.54 -11.47
CA GLU A 58 -16.87 10.95 -12.87
C GLU A 58 -17.40 9.85 -13.79
N ALA A 59 -18.54 10.09 -14.43
CA ALA A 59 -19.08 9.18 -15.43
C ALA A 59 -18.08 8.92 -16.57
N GLY A 60 -17.87 7.66 -16.92
CA GLY A 60 -16.89 7.23 -17.93
C GLY A 60 -15.49 6.92 -17.37
N ARG A 61 -15.20 7.29 -16.13
CA ARG A 61 -13.99 6.88 -15.38
C ARG A 61 -14.33 5.96 -14.22
N ASP A 62 -15.35 6.35 -13.44
CA ASP A 62 -15.88 5.58 -12.34
C ASP A 62 -16.99 4.64 -12.81
N ALA A 63 -17.15 3.51 -12.16
CA ALA A 63 -18.26 2.60 -12.37
C ALA A 63 -19.00 2.40 -11.04
N SER A 64 -20.29 2.76 -11.02
CA SER A 64 -21.13 2.52 -9.85
C SER A 64 -21.28 1.02 -9.56
N LYS A 65 -21.35 0.66 -8.27
CA LYS A 65 -21.58 -0.71 -7.82
C LYS A 65 -23.05 -1.05 -7.93
N PHE A 66 -23.36 -2.11 -8.65
CA PHE A 66 -24.70 -2.69 -8.63
C PHE A 66 -24.87 -3.55 -7.38
N ILE A 67 -25.67 -3.09 -6.42
CA ILE A 67 -25.93 -3.80 -5.16
C ILE A 67 -27.09 -4.75 -5.34
N THR A 68 -26.89 -6.04 -5.04
CA THR A 68 -27.91 -7.07 -5.08
C THR A 68 -28.20 -7.62 -3.68
N ALA A 69 -29.46 -7.88 -3.36
CA ALA A 69 -29.84 -8.45 -2.07
C ALA A 69 -29.49 -9.93 -1.91
N THR A 70 -29.06 -10.61 -2.98
CA THR A 70 -28.81 -12.06 -3.00
C THR A 70 -27.36 -12.45 -2.78
N ALA A 71 -26.39 -11.58 -3.10
CA ALA A 71 -24.98 -11.88 -2.93
C ALA A 71 -24.59 -12.00 -1.44
N PRO A 72 -23.82 -13.03 -1.06
CA PRO A 72 -23.34 -13.20 0.33
C PRO A 72 -22.50 -12.05 0.84
N ILE A 73 -21.63 -11.50 -0.02
CA ILE A 73 -20.77 -10.33 0.24
C ILE A 73 -20.77 -9.42 -0.98
N GLN A 74 -20.74 -8.12 -0.76
CA GLN A 74 -20.45 -7.12 -1.78
C GLN A 74 -19.56 -6.06 -1.20
N MET A 75 -18.49 -5.71 -1.91
CA MET A 75 -17.51 -4.71 -1.50
C MET A 75 -17.41 -3.61 -2.55
N TYR A 76 -17.24 -2.38 -2.11
CA TYR A 76 -17.23 -1.20 -2.99
C TYR A 76 -16.46 -0.05 -2.35
N PHE A 77 -15.86 0.80 -3.17
CA PHE A 77 -15.38 2.10 -2.72
C PHE A 77 -16.53 3.09 -2.62
N ILE A 78 -16.39 4.09 -1.75
CA ILE A 78 -17.41 5.13 -1.54
C ILE A 78 -16.76 6.48 -1.78
N ASP A 79 -17.30 7.23 -2.72
CA ASP A 79 -16.82 8.57 -3.03
C ASP A 79 -17.27 9.63 -2.01
N VAL A 80 -16.89 10.89 -2.23
CA VAL A 80 -17.26 12.00 -1.33
C VAL A 80 -18.76 12.34 -1.40
N ASP A 81 -19.43 11.99 -2.49
CA ASP A 81 -20.87 12.18 -2.68
C ASP A 81 -21.71 10.96 -2.23
N ASN A 82 -21.06 9.97 -1.58
CA ASN A 82 -21.64 8.70 -1.10
C ASN A 82 -22.14 7.77 -2.24
N VAL A 83 -21.54 7.85 -3.42
CA VAL A 83 -21.78 6.88 -4.48
C VAL A 83 -20.94 5.64 -4.25
N ASN A 84 -21.56 4.46 -4.26
CA ASN A 84 -20.86 3.19 -4.18
C ASN A 84 -20.27 2.82 -5.53
N CYS A 85 -18.97 2.59 -5.60
CA CYS A 85 -18.23 2.35 -6.82
C CYS A 85 -17.63 0.93 -6.86
N ALA A 86 -17.89 0.20 -7.94
CA ALA A 86 -17.19 -1.05 -8.27
C ALA A 86 -15.78 -0.76 -8.78
N GLN A 87 -15.61 0.38 -9.48
CA GLN A 87 -14.34 0.95 -9.86
C GLN A 87 -14.35 2.45 -9.56
N MET A 88 -13.28 2.93 -8.99
CA MET A 88 -13.09 4.33 -8.64
C MET A 88 -11.75 4.84 -9.17
N VAL A 89 -11.72 6.05 -9.74
CA VAL A 89 -10.48 6.70 -10.20
C VAL A 89 -10.27 7.96 -9.36
N ARG A 90 -9.14 8.05 -8.65
CA ARG A 90 -8.88 9.12 -7.68
C ARG A 90 -7.48 9.70 -7.80
N PRO A 91 -7.26 10.94 -7.37
CA PRO A 91 -5.90 11.45 -7.17
C PRO A 91 -5.22 10.61 -6.09
N ALA A 92 -3.91 10.45 -6.21
CA ALA A 92 -3.15 9.80 -5.17
C ALA A 92 -2.95 10.74 -3.96
N GLY A 93 -2.74 10.14 -2.78
CA GLY A 93 -2.46 10.90 -1.56
C GLY A 93 -3.70 11.28 -0.75
N GLU A 94 -4.88 10.77 -1.08
CA GLU A 94 -6.03 10.90 -0.19
C GLU A 94 -5.77 10.20 1.14
N ASP A 95 -6.02 10.89 2.25
CA ASP A 95 -5.73 10.40 3.60
C ASP A 95 -6.66 9.29 4.07
N ASN A 96 -7.84 9.15 3.45
CA ASN A 96 -8.84 8.17 3.89
C ASN A 96 -9.82 7.84 2.75
N ILE A 97 -9.58 6.73 2.08
CA ILE A 97 -10.43 6.25 1.00
C ILE A 97 -11.40 5.22 1.58
N ARG A 98 -12.67 5.58 1.66
CA ARG A 98 -13.70 4.73 2.28
C ARG A 98 -13.94 3.47 1.47
N LEU A 99 -13.97 2.32 2.17
CA LEU A 99 -14.28 1.01 1.63
C LEU A 99 -15.52 0.48 2.35
N GLY A 100 -16.63 0.37 1.64
CA GLY A 100 -17.88 -0.18 2.16
C GLY A 100 -18.05 -1.64 1.80
N TYR A 101 -18.87 -2.34 2.59
CA TYR A 101 -19.32 -3.68 2.25
C TYR A 101 -20.72 -3.96 2.77
N MET A 102 -21.40 -4.87 2.10
CA MET A 102 -22.64 -5.48 2.54
C MET A 102 -22.42 -6.97 2.76
N LEU A 103 -22.71 -7.47 3.95
CA LEU A 103 -22.62 -8.88 4.33
C LEU A 103 -24.01 -9.41 4.63
N ARG A 104 -24.43 -10.48 3.97
CA ARG A 104 -25.78 -11.04 4.10
C ARG A 104 -25.98 -11.82 5.41
N ASN A 105 -25.00 -12.63 5.77
CA ASN A 105 -25.01 -13.42 7.00
C ASN A 105 -23.77 -13.08 7.82
N ALA A 106 -23.92 -13.01 9.13
CA ALA A 106 -22.79 -12.79 10.03
C ALA A 106 -21.71 -13.88 9.85
N GLY A 107 -20.46 -13.51 9.95
CA GLY A 107 -19.34 -14.43 9.81
C GLY A 107 -18.04 -13.74 9.41
N ASP A 108 -17.10 -14.55 8.98
CA ASP A 108 -15.78 -14.10 8.56
C ASP A 108 -15.78 -13.63 7.11
N ILE A 109 -15.09 -12.52 6.89
CA ILE A 109 -14.79 -11.97 5.57
C ILE A 109 -13.28 -12.08 5.38
N THR A 110 -12.86 -12.79 4.33
CA THR A 110 -11.46 -12.83 3.89
C THR A 110 -11.24 -11.77 2.83
N ILE A 111 -10.28 -10.88 3.06
CA ILE A 111 -9.93 -9.75 2.17
C ILE A 111 -8.53 -9.98 1.65
N GLU A 112 -8.38 -9.91 0.33
CA GLU A 112 -7.11 -10.07 -0.38
C GLU A 112 -6.95 -8.95 -1.39
N MET A 113 -5.70 -8.59 -1.69
CA MET A 113 -5.38 -7.58 -2.68
C MET A 113 -4.48 -8.16 -3.77
N PRO A 114 -5.06 -8.82 -4.76
CA PRO A 114 -4.32 -9.52 -5.81
C PRO A 114 -3.52 -8.57 -6.70
N VAL A 115 -3.90 -7.30 -6.75
CA VAL A 115 -3.12 -6.25 -7.40
C VAL A 115 -3.01 -5.09 -6.43
N TYR A 116 -1.80 -4.80 -6.05
CA TYR A 116 -1.49 -3.69 -5.15
C TYR A 116 -0.33 -2.87 -5.71
N ALA A 117 -0.57 -1.57 -5.85
CA ALA A 117 0.46 -0.60 -6.19
C ALA A 117 0.21 0.67 -5.39
N GLY A 118 1.10 0.97 -4.48
CA GLY A 118 1.03 2.15 -3.65
C GLY A 118 1.45 1.90 -2.20
N ASP A 119 1.48 2.97 -1.43
CA ASP A 119 1.84 2.96 -0.01
C ASP A 119 0.54 3.13 0.83
N TYR A 120 -0.36 2.15 0.77
CA TYR A 120 -1.61 2.15 1.53
C TYR A 120 -1.68 0.96 2.49
N GLU A 121 -2.44 1.10 3.54
CA GLU A 121 -2.84 0.05 4.48
C GLU A 121 -4.36 -0.07 4.53
N LEU A 122 -4.88 -1.24 4.85
CA LEU A 122 -6.30 -1.42 5.18
C LEU A 122 -6.49 -1.11 6.67
N TYR A 123 -7.33 -0.13 6.98
CA TYR A 123 -7.68 0.21 8.35
C TYR A 123 -9.10 -0.24 8.69
N ASP A 124 -9.26 -0.91 9.83
CA ASP A 124 -10.55 -1.29 10.41
C ASP A 124 -10.85 -0.38 11.62
N ALA A 125 -11.77 0.56 11.46
CA ALA A 125 -12.15 1.51 12.50
C ALA A 125 -12.88 0.86 13.69
N LEU A 126 -13.44 -0.34 13.55
CA LEU A 126 -14.11 -1.05 14.64
C LEU A 126 -13.10 -1.62 15.64
N THR A 127 -11.96 -2.10 15.15
CA THR A 127 -10.92 -2.73 15.97
C THR A 127 -9.70 -1.84 16.18
N ASP A 128 -9.67 -0.66 15.55
CA ASP A 128 -8.55 0.28 15.51
C ASP A 128 -7.24 -0.39 15.06
N LYS A 129 -7.34 -1.22 14.01
CA LYS A 129 -6.21 -1.97 13.47
C LYS A 129 -5.94 -1.60 12.03
N SER A 130 -4.64 -1.51 11.71
CA SER A 130 -4.14 -1.45 10.34
C SER A 130 -3.58 -2.80 9.93
N TYR A 131 -3.80 -3.16 8.68
CA TYR A 131 -3.33 -4.40 8.06
C TYR A 131 -2.52 -4.10 6.82
N ASP A 132 -1.43 -4.86 6.66
CA ASP A 132 -0.63 -4.82 5.44
C ASP A 132 -1.43 -5.41 4.27
N LEU A 133 -1.42 -4.72 3.13
CA LEU A 133 -2.17 -5.14 1.94
C LEU A 133 -1.53 -6.32 1.19
N TYR A 134 -0.32 -6.74 1.55
CA TYR A 134 0.33 -7.93 1.01
C TYR A 134 -0.12 -9.22 1.69
N GLU A 135 -0.81 -9.11 2.82
CA GLU A 135 -1.29 -10.24 3.58
C GLU A 135 -2.80 -10.45 3.37
N THR A 136 -3.23 -11.69 3.51
CA THR A 136 -4.66 -12.03 3.57
C THR A 136 -5.20 -11.59 4.93
N VAL A 137 -6.21 -10.72 4.92
CA VAL A 137 -6.84 -10.19 6.12
C VAL A 137 -8.17 -10.90 6.37
N THR A 138 -8.39 -11.43 7.57
CA THR A 138 -9.69 -11.97 7.98
C THR A 138 -10.29 -11.11 9.07
N ILE A 139 -11.50 -10.62 8.84
CA ILE A 139 -12.29 -9.85 9.81
C ILE A 139 -13.62 -10.56 10.09
N ASN A 140 -14.05 -10.58 11.34
CA ASN A 140 -15.39 -11.03 11.69
C ASN A 140 -16.39 -9.86 11.62
N SER A 141 -17.59 -10.10 11.11
CA SER A 141 -18.63 -9.08 10.98
C SER A 141 -20.02 -9.63 11.20
N GLN A 142 -20.90 -8.76 11.70
CA GLN A 142 -22.34 -9.00 11.72
C GLN A 142 -22.89 -8.84 10.28
N ALA A 143 -24.11 -9.40 10.06
CA ALA A 143 -24.86 -9.12 8.84
C ALA A 143 -25.26 -7.64 8.78
N GLY A 144 -25.20 -7.04 7.60
CA GLY A 144 -25.58 -5.65 7.39
C GLY A 144 -24.71 -4.92 6.38
N THR A 145 -24.89 -3.59 6.32
CA THR A 145 -24.13 -2.68 5.46
C THR A 145 -23.23 -1.82 6.32
N PHE A 146 -21.95 -1.77 5.97
CA PHE A 146 -20.90 -1.10 6.73
C PHE A 146 -20.12 -0.13 5.82
N ASN A 147 -20.44 1.15 5.88
CA ASN A 147 -19.86 2.17 5.01
C ASN A 147 -18.70 2.97 5.65
N ASN A 148 -18.48 2.79 6.96
CA ASN A 148 -17.50 3.58 7.71
C ASN A 148 -16.55 2.68 8.54
N ARG A 149 -16.58 1.37 8.34
CA ARG A 149 -15.72 0.45 9.08
C ARG A 149 -14.33 0.34 8.47
N LEU A 150 -14.26 0.16 7.15
CA LEU A 150 -13.00 -0.07 6.45
C LEU A 150 -12.60 1.15 5.62
N SER A 151 -11.30 1.37 5.52
CA SER A 151 -10.73 2.37 4.62
C SER A 151 -9.31 2.01 4.19
N LEU A 152 -8.89 2.51 3.02
CA LEU A 152 -7.49 2.56 2.66
C LEU A 152 -6.90 3.87 3.17
N ARG A 153 -5.77 3.78 3.87
CA ARG A 153 -5.02 4.92 4.39
C ARG A 153 -3.59 4.88 3.87
N PRO A 154 -2.98 6.02 3.53
CA PRO A 154 -1.57 6.06 3.20
C PRO A 154 -0.75 5.58 4.39
N ILE A 155 0.21 4.70 4.15
CA ILE A 155 1.18 4.31 5.16
C ILE A 155 1.98 5.57 5.52
N LYS A 156 1.78 6.07 6.74
CA LYS A 156 2.61 7.17 7.26
C LYS A 156 4.02 6.63 7.42
N LYS A 157 4.87 6.91 6.44
CA LYS A 157 6.30 6.71 6.64
C LYS A 157 6.67 7.61 7.80
N VAL A 158 6.90 7.02 8.97
CA VAL A 158 7.61 7.72 10.03
C VAL A 158 8.97 8.00 9.41
N THR A 159 9.12 9.17 8.81
CA THR A 159 10.44 9.73 8.63
C THR A 159 10.93 9.90 10.05
N THR A 160 11.78 8.98 10.52
CA THR A 160 12.78 9.33 11.49
C THR A 160 13.71 10.30 10.76
N ALA A 161 13.20 11.47 10.41
CA ALA A 161 14.02 12.62 10.21
C ALA A 161 14.66 12.83 11.58
N ILE A 162 15.86 12.34 11.73
CA ILE A 162 16.83 13.09 12.51
C ILE A 162 16.71 14.48 11.87
N ASP A 163 16.08 15.41 12.60
CA ASP A 163 16.07 16.81 12.23
C ASP A 163 17.49 17.11 11.75
N ASN A 164 17.64 17.41 10.46
CA ASN A 164 18.84 17.99 9.94
C ASN A 164 18.89 19.45 10.49
N THR A 165 19.00 19.56 11.82
CA THR A 165 19.74 20.69 12.34
C THR A 165 21.05 20.67 11.57
N THR A 166 21.34 21.72 10.85
CA THR A 166 22.58 21.99 10.11
C THR A 166 23.79 21.60 10.97
N VAL A 167 24.07 20.32 10.95
CA VAL A 167 25.19 19.72 11.62
C VAL A 167 26.29 19.77 10.59
N GLY A 168 27.32 20.54 10.87
CA GLY A 168 28.51 20.65 10.04
C GLY A 168 28.91 19.29 9.47
N GLU A 169 29.44 19.26 8.25
CA GLU A 169 29.72 18.06 7.47
C GLU A 169 30.31 16.95 8.35
N THR A 170 29.53 15.87 8.51
CA THR A 170 29.99 14.71 9.27
C THR A 170 30.62 13.72 8.32
N THR A 171 31.93 13.54 8.42
CA THR A 171 32.66 12.57 7.60
C THR A 171 32.77 11.25 8.36
N LYS A 172 32.54 10.14 7.71
CA LYS A 172 32.75 8.78 8.23
C LYS A 172 34.17 8.33 7.84
N LEU A 173 34.94 7.85 8.81
CA LEU A 173 36.30 7.37 8.62
C LEU A 173 36.46 5.98 9.23
N ILE A 174 37.09 5.05 8.53
CA ILE A 174 37.42 3.72 9.05
C ILE A 174 38.93 3.69 9.29
N ILE A 175 39.36 3.49 10.55
CA ILE A 175 40.74 3.33 10.95
C ILE A 175 40.88 1.97 11.63
N ASN A 176 41.78 1.12 11.14
CA ASN A 176 42.02 -0.22 11.67
C ASN A 176 40.73 -1.07 11.85
N GLY A 177 39.77 -0.94 10.89
CA GLY A 177 38.51 -1.69 10.94
C GLY A 177 37.44 -1.11 11.89
N GLN A 178 37.73 -0.01 12.59
CA GLN A 178 36.75 0.69 13.43
C GLN A 178 36.20 1.95 12.74
N LEU A 179 34.89 2.16 12.86
CA LEU A 179 34.21 3.33 12.32
C LEU A 179 34.29 4.51 13.29
N PHE A 180 34.69 5.64 12.77
CA PHE A 180 34.72 6.94 13.47
C PHE A 180 33.89 7.97 12.72
N LEU A 181 33.35 8.93 13.45
CA LEU A 181 32.64 10.08 12.94
C LEU A 181 33.44 11.34 13.18
N ILE A 182 33.79 12.09 12.14
CA ILE A 182 34.44 13.39 12.26
C ILE A 182 33.39 14.47 12.12
N ARG A 183 33.26 15.34 13.10
CA ARG A 183 32.35 16.47 13.14
C ARG A 183 33.06 17.67 13.72
N ASP A 184 33.00 18.81 13.04
CA ASP A 184 33.63 20.06 13.47
C ASP A 184 35.12 19.87 13.82
N GLY A 185 35.84 19.06 13.02
CA GLY A 185 37.26 18.76 13.24
C GLY A 185 37.58 17.85 14.44
N LYS A 186 36.55 17.29 15.09
CA LYS A 186 36.67 16.37 16.22
C LYS A 186 36.27 14.96 15.80
N THR A 187 36.99 13.95 16.31
CA THR A 187 36.75 12.54 16.03
C THR A 187 35.96 11.91 17.18
N PHE A 188 34.91 11.15 16.83
CA PHE A 188 34.04 10.45 17.78
C PHE A 188 33.96 8.97 17.43
N THR A 189 33.81 8.12 18.43
CA THR A 189 33.42 6.73 18.25
C THR A 189 31.92 6.65 17.85
N VAL A 190 31.48 5.48 17.38
CA VAL A 190 30.04 5.24 17.10
C VAL A 190 29.16 5.33 18.36
N GLN A 191 29.74 5.21 19.55
CA GLN A 191 29.06 5.41 20.83
C GLN A 191 29.00 6.88 21.25
N GLY A 192 29.56 7.81 20.46
CA GLY A 192 29.55 9.25 20.75
C GLY A 192 30.72 9.73 21.67
N THR A 193 31.70 8.88 21.99
CA THR A 193 32.86 9.27 22.78
C THR A 193 33.87 10.00 21.91
N GLN A 194 34.25 11.24 22.28
CA GLN A 194 35.28 12.00 21.59
C GLN A 194 36.65 11.38 21.84
N ILE A 195 37.40 11.20 20.77
CA ILE A 195 38.83 10.77 20.84
C ILE A 195 39.71 12.02 20.71
N LYS A 196 40.70 12.13 21.58
CA LYS A 196 41.69 13.20 21.54
C LYS A 196 42.82 12.84 20.58
#